data_5cfbd942f2e1e9b84c216c903257e984
#
_entry.id   5cfbd942f2e1e9b84c216c903257e984
#
_cell.length_a   1.000
_cell.length_b   1.000
_cell.length_c   1.000
_cell.angle_alpha   90.00
_cell.angle_beta   90.00
_cell.angle_gamma   90.00
#
_symmetry.space_group_name_H-M   'P 1'
#
loop_
_entity.id
_entity.type
_entity.pdbx_description
1 polymer ?
#
loop_
_entity_poly.entity_id
_entity_poly.type
_entity_poly.pdbx_seq_one_letter_code
_entity_poly.pdbx_strand_id
1 'polypeptide(L)'
;MLTPEYLQRITEGAEEISSSLHRTIMDMIIERIMKRLGRGEDYLLTQTDRWRIQVLQESGELLEDIQKEIADKTKLQQKEIKDAFIDAGITSLKWDDAVYIAAGLTPTALMQSPTMLRILERDYLATAGEWNNFTQTTALDAQRTFINQMDNAYHLVSTGAVSYTQAVRDVINNITEVGLKVNYPTGYRMSIESATMMIVRTGVGQAAADIS
;
A
#
# COMPACT_ATOMS: atom_id res chain seq x y z
N MET A 1 28.30 -3.63 4.81
CA MET A 1 26.99 -4.31 4.85
C MET A 1 26.01 -3.45 5.65
N LEU A 2 24.79 -3.23 5.15
CA LEU A 2 23.78 -2.42 5.85
C LEU A 2 23.26 -3.17 7.09
N THR A 3 23.10 -2.46 8.22
CA THR A 3 22.56 -3.06 9.45
C THR A 3 21.03 -3.09 9.42
N PRO A 4 20.37 -4.00 10.17
CA PRO A 4 18.91 -4.04 10.29
C PRO A 4 18.32 -2.71 10.78
N GLU A 5 18.98 -2.05 11.73
CA GLU A 5 18.54 -0.75 12.27
C GLU A 5 18.63 0.35 11.23
N TYR A 6 19.65 0.33 10.40
CA TYR A 6 19.79 1.26 9.28
C TYR A 6 18.67 1.05 8.26
N LEU A 7 18.41 -0.21 7.86
CA LEU A 7 17.33 -0.56 6.93
C LEU A 7 15.95 -0.19 7.47
N GLN A 8 15.74 -0.31 8.77
CA GLN A 8 14.50 0.14 9.40
C GLN A 8 14.32 1.65 9.27
N ARG A 9 15.33 2.42 9.64
CA ARG A 9 15.28 3.90 9.60
C ARG A 9 14.99 4.46 8.21
N ILE A 10 15.62 3.91 7.18
CA ILE A 10 15.43 4.41 5.79
C ILE A 10 14.07 4.05 5.20
N THR A 11 13.33 3.13 5.80
CA THR A 11 11.99 2.74 5.35
C THR A 11 10.87 3.45 6.12
N GLU A 12 11.17 4.18 7.19
CA GLU A 12 10.17 4.84 8.06
C GLU A 12 9.29 5.81 7.27
N GLY A 13 9.86 6.63 6.38
CA GLY A 13 9.10 7.57 5.55
C GLY A 13 8.10 6.88 4.62
N ALA A 14 8.51 5.79 3.98
CA ALA A 14 7.64 4.99 3.11
C ALA A 14 6.53 4.28 3.91
N GLU A 15 6.83 3.80 5.11
CA GLU A 15 5.86 3.19 6.02
C GLU A 15 4.80 4.20 6.48
N GLU A 16 5.21 5.41 6.87
CA GLU A 16 4.31 6.48 7.30
C GLU A 16 3.33 6.87 6.19
N ILE A 17 3.81 7.02 4.95
CA ILE A 17 2.96 7.29 3.79
C ILE A 17 1.98 6.15 3.56
N SER A 18 2.39 4.89 3.70
CA SER A 18 1.52 3.71 3.55
C SER A 18 0.46 3.64 4.63
N SER A 19 0.80 3.92 5.88
CA SER A 19 -0.15 3.97 6.99
C SER A 19 -1.17 5.09 6.79
N SER A 20 -0.73 6.25 6.29
CA SER A 20 -1.63 7.35 5.92
C SER A 20 -2.57 6.96 4.79
N LEU A 21 -2.06 6.30 3.74
CA LEU A 21 -2.86 5.81 2.63
C LEU A 21 -3.90 4.79 3.09
N HIS A 22 -3.49 3.80 3.90
CA HIS A 22 -4.40 2.80 4.47
C HIS A 22 -5.55 3.46 5.22
N ARG A 23 -5.24 4.40 6.10
CA ARG A 23 -6.26 5.12 6.87
C ARG A 23 -7.23 5.88 5.97
N THR A 24 -6.72 6.62 4.98
CA THR A 24 -7.54 7.38 4.04
C THR A 24 -8.48 6.45 3.25
N ILE A 25 -8.00 5.31 2.74
CA ILE A 25 -8.84 4.34 2.02
C ILE A 25 -9.92 3.75 2.94
N MET A 26 -9.58 3.42 4.19
CA MET A 26 -10.55 2.92 5.16
C MET A 26 -11.64 3.94 5.46
N ASP A 27 -11.27 5.20 5.63
CA ASP A 27 -12.22 6.30 5.85
C ASP A 27 -13.15 6.48 4.65
N MET A 28 -12.64 6.42 3.41
CA MET A 28 -13.45 6.47 2.18
C MET A 28 -14.47 5.34 2.12
N ILE A 29 -14.09 4.11 2.47
CA ILE A 29 -14.99 2.95 2.50
C ILE A 29 -16.08 3.15 3.55
N ILE A 30 -15.70 3.50 4.78
CA ILE A 30 -16.62 3.71 5.90
C ILE A 30 -17.60 4.83 5.58
N GLU A 31 -17.13 5.95 5.06
CA GLU A 31 -17.97 7.10 4.70
C GLU A 31 -19.03 6.71 3.66
N ARG A 32 -18.66 5.98 2.61
CA ARG A 32 -19.61 5.53 1.59
C ARG A 32 -20.63 4.54 2.14
N ILE A 33 -20.18 3.60 2.98
CA ILE A 33 -21.08 2.67 3.66
C ILE A 33 -22.07 3.42 4.56
N MET A 34 -21.60 4.33 5.38
CA MET A 34 -22.43 5.12 6.27
C MET A 34 -23.42 6.01 5.52
N LYS A 35 -22.99 6.66 4.44
CA LYS A 35 -23.85 7.46 3.57
C LYS A 35 -24.97 6.62 2.96
N ARG A 36 -24.68 5.37 2.60
CA ARG A 36 -25.66 4.46 2.02
C ARG A 36 -26.61 3.89 3.07
N LEU A 37 -26.07 3.31 4.12
CA LEU A 37 -26.85 2.74 5.21
C LEU A 37 -27.61 3.81 6.02
N GLY A 38 -27.13 5.02 6.11
CA GLY A 38 -27.81 6.15 6.77
C GLY A 38 -29.12 6.57 6.12
N ARG A 39 -29.46 6.04 4.92
CA ARG A 39 -30.75 6.28 4.26
C ARG A 39 -31.93 5.48 4.87
N GLY A 40 -31.64 4.55 5.78
CA GLY A 40 -32.63 3.80 6.55
C GLY A 40 -32.96 2.41 5.97
N GLU A 41 -33.70 1.65 6.76
CA GLU A 41 -34.04 0.25 6.45
C GLU A 41 -34.91 0.12 5.19
N ASP A 42 -35.88 1.00 5.00
CA ASP A 42 -36.76 0.98 3.82
C ASP A 42 -35.96 1.14 2.52
N TYR A 43 -34.87 1.92 2.54
CA TYR A 43 -33.98 2.06 1.39
C TYR A 43 -33.14 0.81 1.14
N LEU A 44 -32.67 0.16 2.19
CA LEU A 44 -31.92 -1.10 2.10
C LEU A 44 -32.78 -2.20 1.45
N LEU A 45 -34.07 -2.26 1.78
CA LEU A 45 -34.99 -3.31 1.32
C LEU A 45 -35.67 -3.01 -0.03
N THR A 46 -35.42 -1.83 -0.64
CA THR A 46 -35.94 -1.53 -1.97
C THR A 46 -35.30 -2.37 -3.06
N GLN A 47 -36.11 -3.09 -3.82
CA GLN A 47 -35.83 -3.86 -5.04
C GLN A 47 -34.35 -4.28 -5.28
N THR A 48 -34.08 -5.56 -5.14
CA THR A 48 -32.77 -6.22 -5.25
C THR A 48 -31.93 -5.78 -6.44
N ASP A 49 -32.55 -5.60 -7.62
CA ASP A 49 -31.81 -5.22 -8.83
C ASP A 49 -31.34 -3.76 -8.79
N ARG A 50 -32.15 -2.83 -8.29
CA ARG A 50 -31.74 -1.43 -8.10
C ARG A 50 -30.64 -1.30 -7.07
N TRP A 51 -30.76 -2.04 -5.96
CA TRP A 51 -29.71 -2.09 -4.94
C TRP A 51 -28.37 -2.51 -5.54
N ARG A 52 -28.36 -3.62 -6.27
CA ARG A 52 -27.14 -4.17 -6.89
C ARG A 52 -26.51 -3.20 -7.89
N ILE A 53 -27.31 -2.62 -8.78
CA ILE A 53 -26.82 -1.62 -9.76
C ILE A 53 -26.20 -0.43 -9.03
N GLN A 54 -26.83 0.09 -8.00
CA GLN A 54 -26.31 1.23 -7.25
C GLN A 54 -25.04 0.87 -6.47
N VAL A 55 -24.95 -0.32 -5.85
CA VAL A 55 -23.73 -0.78 -5.17
C VAL A 55 -22.58 -0.87 -6.16
N LEU A 56 -22.81 -1.40 -7.36
CA LEU A 56 -21.78 -1.48 -8.39
C LEU A 56 -21.35 -0.11 -8.90
N GLN A 57 -22.27 0.83 -9.09
CA GLN A 57 -21.92 2.20 -9.49
C GLN A 57 -21.10 2.92 -8.40
N GLU A 58 -21.54 2.87 -7.15
CA GLU A 58 -20.84 3.47 -6.01
C GLU A 58 -19.47 2.82 -5.79
N SER A 59 -19.34 1.50 -6.06
CA SER A 59 -18.06 0.80 -5.97
C SER A 59 -17.09 1.23 -7.08
N GLY A 60 -17.59 1.55 -8.27
CA GLY A 60 -16.79 2.11 -9.36
C GLY A 60 -16.26 3.51 -9.03
N GLU A 61 -17.11 4.39 -8.53
CA GLU A 61 -16.70 5.72 -8.06
C GLU A 61 -15.70 5.64 -6.89
N LEU A 62 -15.90 4.72 -5.95
CA LEU A 62 -14.97 4.47 -4.86
C LEU A 62 -13.60 4.01 -5.39
N LEU A 63 -13.59 3.12 -6.38
CA LEU A 63 -12.35 2.66 -7.00
C LEU A 63 -11.59 3.80 -7.65
N GLU A 64 -12.27 4.69 -8.38
CA GLU A 64 -11.66 5.87 -9.00
C GLU A 64 -11.06 6.82 -7.96
N ASP A 65 -11.78 7.11 -6.88
CA ASP A 65 -11.29 7.96 -5.79
C ASP A 65 -10.07 7.35 -5.10
N ILE A 66 -10.08 6.04 -4.84
CA ILE A 66 -8.95 5.31 -4.25
C ILE A 66 -7.75 5.33 -5.20
N GLN A 67 -7.96 5.09 -6.49
CA GLN A 67 -6.88 5.12 -7.48
C GLN A 67 -6.22 6.50 -7.57
N LYS A 68 -7.00 7.57 -7.46
CA LYS A 68 -6.48 8.94 -7.42
C LYS A 68 -5.63 9.18 -6.16
N GLU A 69 -6.12 8.80 -5.00
CA GLU A 69 -5.38 8.93 -3.74
C GLU A 69 -4.08 8.12 -3.76
N ILE A 70 -4.13 6.89 -4.27
CA ILE A 70 -2.95 6.05 -4.49
C ILE A 70 -1.95 6.75 -5.40
N ALA A 71 -2.39 7.32 -6.54
CA ALA A 71 -1.50 7.98 -7.48
C ALA A 71 -0.80 9.19 -6.85
N ASP A 72 -1.49 9.97 -6.01
CA ASP A 72 -0.93 11.11 -5.32
C ASP A 72 0.07 10.69 -4.23
N LYS A 73 -0.26 9.68 -3.44
CA LYS A 73 0.66 9.13 -2.42
C LYS A 73 1.85 8.40 -3.02
N THR A 74 1.66 7.70 -4.14
CA THR A 74 2.75 7.00 -4.84
C THR A 74 3.86 7.95 -5.29
N LYS A 75 3.53 9.16 -5.72
CA LYS A 75 4.55 10.16 -6.07
C LYS A 75 5.45 10.52 -4.89
N LEU A 76 4.86 10.69 -3.70
CA LEU A 76 5.62 10.97 -2.48
C LEU A 76 6.48 9.77 -2.08
N GLN A 77 5.94 8.57 -2.13
CA GLN A 77 6.67 7.36 -1.79
C GLN A 77 7.79 7.05 -2.77
N GLN A 78 7.59 7.26 -4.07
CA GLN A 78 8.66 7.09 -5.06
C GLN A 78 9.86 7.98 -4.75
N LYS A 79 9.62 9.20 -4.27
CA LYS A 79 10.68 10.09 -3.83
C LYS A 79 11.42 9.53 -2.60
N GLU A 80 10.68 9.14 -1.56
CA GLU A 80 11.26 8.56 -0.34
C GLU A 80 12.07 7.29 -0.62
N ILE A 81 11.54 6.40 -1.47
CA ILE A 81 12.24 5.18 -1.88
C ILE A 81 13.51 5.52 -2.66
N LYS A 82 13.45 6.48 -3.59
CA LYS A 82 14.63 6.89 -4.37
C LYS A 82 15.71 7.48 -3.47
N ASP A 83 15.34 8.33 -2.53
CA ASP A 83 16.27 8.92 -1.56
C ASP A 83 16.90 7.82 -0.67
N ALA A 84 16.10 6.82 -0.25
CA ALA A 84 16.60 5.66 0.49
C ALA A 84 17.61 4.82 -0.31
N PHE A 85 17.39 4.62 -1.61
CA PHE A 85 18.32 3.90 -2.49
C PHE A 85 19.65 4.64 -2.62
N ILE A 86 19.63 5.95 -2.80
CA ILE A 86 20.84 6.78 -2.90
C ILE A 86 21.62 6.75 -1.58
N ASP A 87 20.94 6.94 -0.45
CA ASP A 87 21.57 6.94 0.87
C ASP A 87 22.19 5.58 1.21
N ALA A 88 21.50 4.49 0.88
CA ALA A 88 22.00 3.13 1.07
C ALA A 88 23.21 2.85 0.19
N GLY A 89 23.22 3.29 -1.06
CA GLY A 89 24.38 3.17 -1.96
C GLY A 89 25.60 3.91 -1.41
N ILE A 90 25.44 5.15 -0.96
CA ILE A 90 26.52 5.92 -0.33
C ILE A 90 27.03 5.24 0.95
N THR A 91 26.12 4.72 1.77
CA THR A 91 26.46 4.06 3.03
C THR A 91 27.18 2.74 2.81
N SER A 92 26.78 1.96 1.79
CA SER A 92 27.45 0.71 1.42
C SER A 92 28.89 0.94 1.00
N LEU A 93 29.13 1.96 0.16
CA LEU A 93 30.47 2.29 -0.34
C LEU A 93 31.44 2.82 0.73
N LYS A 94 30.97 3.35 1.85
CA LYS A 94 31.86 3.85 2.92
C LYS A 94 32.86 2.79 3.42
N TRP A 95 32.50 1.53 3.41
CA TRP A 95 33.37 0.43 3.80
C TRP A 95 34.44 0.16 2.73
N ASP A 96 34.02 0.12 1.48
CA ASP A 96 34.94 -0.10 0.35
C ASP A 96 35.87 1.09 0.17
N ASP A 97 35.37 2.31 0.30
CA ASP A 97 36.15 3.55 0.29
C ASP A 97 37.25 3.54 1.35
N ALA A 98 36.98 3.04 2.56
CA ALA A 98 37.98 2.93 3.61
C ALA A 98 39.12 1.99 3.23
N VAL A 99 38.83 0.89 2.55
CA VAL A 99 39.86 -0.05 2.02
C VAL A 99 40.69 0.60 0.91
N TYR A 100 40.08 1.32 -0.03
CA TYR A 100 40.78 2.07 -1.08
C TYR A 100 41.71 3.12 -0.52
N ILE A 101 41.22 3.92 0.44
CA ILE A 101 42.02 4.96 1.12
C ILE A 101 43.20 4.32 1.86
N ALA A 102 42.99 3.20 2.58
CA ALA A 102 44.05 2.50 3.28
C ALA A 102 45.12 1.94 2.31
N ALA A 103 44.76 1.62 1.06
CA ALA A 103 45.65 1.20 -0.01
C ALA A 103 46.29 2.39 -0.75
N GLY A 104 46.07 3.64 -0.35
CA GLY A 104 46.59 4.84 -1.02
C GLY A 104 45.88 5.19 -2.33
N LEU A 105 44.71 4.60 -2.59
CA LEU A 105 43.88 4.86 -3.77
C LEU A 105 42.80 5.89 -3.47
N THR A 106 42.35 6.58 -4.51
CA THR A 106 41.22 7.53 -4.37
C THR A 106 39.90 6.83 -4.74
N PRO A 107 38.94 6.66 -3.81
CA PRO A 107 37.67 6.06 -4.15
C PRO A 107 36.84 6.96 -5.09
N THR A 108 36.00 6.36 -5.92
CA THR A 108 35.10 7.07 -6.81
C THR A 108 33.74 7.25 -6.10
N ALA A 109 33.32 8.50 -5.88
CA ALA A 109 32.03 8.77 -5.28
C ALA A 109 30.87 8.21 -6.12
N LEU A 110 29.84 7.66 -5.48
CA LEU A 110 28.64 7.08 -6.13
C LEU A 110 28.09 7.96 -7.26
N MET A 111 27.93 9.26 -6.98
CA MET A 111 27.36 10.24 -7.92
C MET A 111 28.28 10.54 -9.11
N GLN A 112 29.53 10.09 -9.08
CA GLN A 112 30.51 10.27 -10.15
C GLN A 112 30.71 8.99 -10.98
N SER A 113 30.08 7.87 -10.58
CA SER A 113 30.18 6.59 -11.27
C SER A 113 28.93 6.31 -12.11
N PRO A 114 28.99 6.41 -13.46
CA PRO A 114 27.85 6.10 -14.32
C PRO A 114 27.38 4.64 -14.20
N THR A 115 28.29 3.73 -13.84
CA THR A 115 27.97 2.32 -13.65
C THR A 115 27.16 2.09 -12.40
N MET A 116 27.58 2.65 -11.26
CA MET A 116 26.86 2.54 -10.00
C MET A 116 25.48 3.22 -10.07
N LEU A 117 25.37 4.38 -10.73
CA LEU A 117 24.11 5.05 -10.96
C LEU A 117 23.13 4.22 -11.80
N ARG A 118 23.61 3.49 -12.82
CA ARG A 118 22.77 2.58 -13.62
C ARG A 118 22.29 1.37 -12.82
N ILE A 119 23.12 0.85 -11.92
CA ILE A 119 22.71 -0.24 -11.01
C ILE A 119 21.60 0.25 -10.09
N LEU A 120 21.77 1.39 -9.43
CA LEU A 120 20.75 2.00 -8.56
C LEU A 120 19.44 2.24 -9.31
N GLU A 121 19.50 2.79 -10.52
CA GLU A 121 18.31 3.07 -11.32
C GLU A 121 17.57 1.78 -11.71
N ARG A 122 18.30 0.73 -12.13
CA ARG A 122 17.72 -0.59 -12.43
C ARG A 122 16.96 -1.16 -11.24
N ASP A 123 17.59 -1.16 -10.07
CA ASP A 123 17.05 -1.77 -8.87
C ASP A 123 15.88 -0.94 -8.27
N TYR A 124 15.98 0.38 -8.40
CA TYR A 124 14.87 1.28 -8.09
C TYR A 124 13.65 1.00 -9.00
N LEU A 125 13.85 0.86 -10.31
CA LEU A 125 12.77 0.58 -11.26
C LEU A 125 12.11 -0.79 -11.01
N ALA A 126 12.88 -1.80 -10.63
CA ALA A 126 12.36 -3.11 -10.24
C ALA A 126 11.47 -2.98 -9.00
N THR A 127 11.94 -2.28 -7.96
CA THR A 127 11.19 -2.03 -6.73
C THR A 127 9.92 -1.19 -7.00
N ALA A 128 9.99 -0.18 -7.87
CA ALA A 128 8.83 0.62 -8.27
C ALA A 128 7.79 -0.21 -9.05
N GLY A 129 8.21 -1.21 -9.81
CA GLY A 129 7.32 -2.15 -10.51
C GLY A 129 6.51 -3.02 -9.54
N GLU A 130 7.14 -3.56 -8.51
CA GLU A 130 6.44 -4.28 -7.43
C GLU A 130 5.46 -3.39 -6.70
N TRP A 131 5.82 -2.13 -6.50
CA TRP A 131 4.97 -1.13 -5.88
C TRP A 131 3.70 -0.84 -6.69
N ASN A 132 3.78 -0.76 -8.01
CA ASN A 132 2.61 -0.56 -8.86
C ASN A 132 1.61 -1.73 -8.78
N ASN A 133 2.10 -2.97 -8.73
CA ASN A 133 1.24 -4.15 -8.51
C ASN A 133 0.53 -4.10 -7.15
N PHE A 134 1.25 -3.69 -6.13
CA PHE A 134 0.74 -3.48 -4.78
C PHE A 134 -0.43 -2.49 -4.76
N THR A 135 -0.28 -1.32 -5.36
CA THR A 135 -1.30 -0.25 -5.33
C THR A 135 -2.57 -0.65 -6.07
N GLN A 136 -2.45 -1.32 -7.23
CA GLN A 136 -3.61 -1.84 -7.97
C GLN A 136 -4.35 -2.92 -7.17
N THR A 137 -3.63 -3.84 -6.55
CA THR A 137 -4.23 -4.91 -5.72
C THR A 137 -4.96 -4.32 -4.53
N THR A 138 -4.41 -3.30 -3.89
CA THR A 138 -5.04 -2.59 -2.76
C THR A 138 -6.34 -1.92 -3.16
N ALA A 139 -6.39 -1.23 -4.29
CA ALA A 139 -7.60 -0.56 -4.79
C ALA A 139 -8.72 -1.57 -5.08
N LEU A 140 -8.38 -2.69 -5.72
CA LEU A 140 -9.34 -3.76 -6.01
C LEU A 140 -9.82 -4.48 -4.74
N ASP A 141 -8.97 -4.66 -3.75
CA ASP A 141 -9.36 -5.27 -2.46
C ASP A 141 -10.31 -4.34 -1.69
N ALA A 142 -10.06 -3.04 -1.72
CA ALA A 142 -10.94 -2.03 -1.13
C ALA A 142 -12.34 -2.03 -1.80
N GLN A 143 -12.40 -2.08 -3.12
CA GLN A 143 -13.65 -2.18 -3.86
C GLN A 143 -14.41 -3.47 -3.52
N ARG A 144 -13.73 -4.61 -3.48
CA ARG A 144 -14.34 -5.90 -3.10
C ARG A 144 -14.84 -5.88 -1.66
N THR A 145 -14.09 -5.28 -0.75
CA THR A 145 -14.48 -5.13 0.65
C THR A 145 -15.78 -4.35 0.75
N PHE A 146 -15.89 -3.21 0.06
CA PHE A 146 -17.11 -2.43 0.02
C PHE A 146 -18.31 -3.24 -0.49
N ILE A 147 -18.18 -3.90 -1.66
CA ILE A 147 -19.26 -4.71 -2.26
C ILE A 147 -19.70 -5.81 -1.29
N ASN A 148 -18.76 -6.59 -0.76
CA ASN A 148 -19.05 -7.71 0.12
C ASN A 148 -19.76 -7.28 1.40
N GLN A 149 -19.34 -6.15 2.00
CA GLN A 149 -19.98 -5.63 3.20
C GLN A 149 -21.41 -5.14 2.91
N MET A 150 -21.63 -4.53 1.75
CA MET A 150 -22.96 -4.08 1.34
C MET A 150 -23.91 -5.26 1.06
N ASP A 151 -23.43 -6.26 0.32
CA ASP A 151 -24.22 -7.46 0.01
C ASP A 151 -24.55 -8.26 1.29
N ASN A 152 -23.58 -8.37 2.22
CA ASN A 152 -23.80 -9.05 3.50
C ASN A 152 -24.83 -8.31 4.36
N ALA A 153 -24.73 -6.99 4.50
CA ALA A 153 -25.71 -6.19 5.23
C ALA A 153 -27.12 -6.36 4.64
N TYR A 154 -27.24 -6.25 3.31
CA TYR A 154 -28.51 -6.44 2.62
C TYR A 154 -29.10 -7.82 2.88
N HIS A 155 -28.30 -8.88 2.75
CA HIS A 155 -28.74 -10.27 2.94
C HIS A 155 -29.22 -10.51 4.38
N LEU A 156 -28.47 -10.08 5.37
CA LEU A 156 -28.81 -10.28 6.78
C LEU A 156 -30.08 -9.55 7.20
N VAL A 157 -30.29 -8.33 6.71
CA VAL A 157 -31.52 -7.55 7.02
C VAL A 157 -32.71 -8.08 6.22
N SER A 158 -32.56 -8.37 4.93
CA SER A 158 -33.64 -8.85 4.07
C SER A 158 -34.18 -10.24 4.47
N THR A 159 -33.35 -11.06 5.07
CA THR A 159 -33.75 -12.38 5.62
C THR A 159 -34.28 -12.29 7.05
N GLY A 160 -34.23 -11.12 7.69
CA GLY A 160 -34.61 -10.95 9.08
C GLY A 160 -33.63 -11.58 10.09
N ALA A 161 -32.45 -11.97 9.66
CA ALA A 161 -31.43 -12.59 10.53
C ALA A 161 -30.91 -11.65 11.61
N VAL A 162 -30.77 -10.36 11.28
CA VAL A 162 -30.38 -9.31 12.23
C VAL A 162 -31.19 -8.05 11.99
N SER A 163 -31.27 -7.17 12.99
CA SER A 163 -31.84 -5.85 12.82
C SER A 163 -30.94 -4.97 11.94
N TYR A 164 -31.53 -3.97 11.29
CA TYR A 164 -30.78 -2.98 10.52
C TYR A 164 -29.64 -2.34 11.32
N THR A 165 -29.92 -1.93 12.56
CA THR A 165 -28.91 -1.32 13.43
C THR A 165 -27.74 -2.28 13.73
N GLN A 166 -28.06 -3.56 13.91
CA GLN A 166 -27.01 -4.58 14.13
C GLN A 166 -26.19 -4.79 12.86
N ALA A 167 -26.81 -4.89 11.68
CA ALA A 167 -26.10 -5.03 10.42
C ALA A 167 -25.11 -3.86 10.17
N VAL A 168 -25.53 -2.62 10.47
CA VAL A 168 -24.64 -1.44 10.36
C VAL A 168 -23.43 -1.57 11.30
N ARG A 169 -23.63 -1.96 12.55
CA ARG A 169 -22.54 -2.18 13.51
C ARG A 169 -21.58 -3.27 13.05
N ASP A 170 -22.11 -4.39 12.59
CA ASP A 170 -21.32 -5.54 12.16
C ASP A 170 -20.44 -5.19 10.95
N VAL A 171 -20.99 -4.43 10.00
CA VAL A 171 -20.23 -3.94 8.84
C VAL A 171 -19.07 -3.05 9.27
N ILE A 172 -19.31 -2.08 10.15
CA ILE A 172 -18.25 -1.17 10.62
C ILE A 172 -17.19 -1.94 11.39
N ASN A 173 -17.58 -2.82 12.32
CA ASN A 173 -16.64 -3.63 13.09
C ASN A 173 -15.79 -4.53 12.16
N ASN A 174 -16.40 -5.21 11.20
CA ASN A 174 -15.69 -6.07 10.27
C ASN A 174 -14.64 -5.30 9.45
N ILE A 175 -14.95 -4.09 8.98
CA ILE A 175 -14.01 -3.28 8.22
C ILE A 175 -12.84 -2.82 9.11
N THR A 176 -13.13 -2.38 10.33
CA THR A 176 -12.09 -1.91 11.26
C THR A 176 -11.18 -3.02 11.76
N GLU A 177 -11.70 -4.24 11.98
CA GLU A 177 -10.94 -5.39 12.44
C GLU A 177 -10.09 -6.04 11.34
N VAL A 178 -10.67 -6.21 10.14
CA VAL A 178 -9.98 -6.90 9.03
C VAL A 178 -8.96 -5.99 8.38
N GLY A 179 -9.24 -4.69 8.23
CA GLY A 179 -8.43 -3.74 7.49
C GLY A 179 -8.23 -4.15 6.02
N LEU A 180 -7.45 -3.36 5.31
CA LEU A 180 -7.04 -3.68 3.94
C LEU A 180 -5.80 -4.57 3.94
N LYS A 181 -5.78 -5.56 3.06
CA LYS A 181 -4.68 -6.52 2.91
C LYS A 181 -4.17 -6.54 1.48
N VAL A 182 -2.86 -6.69 1.35
CA VAL A 182 -2.23 -7.03 0.06
C VAL A 182 -2.35 -8.52 -0.15
N ASN A 183 -2.89 -8.92 -1.29
CA ASN A 183 -3.05 -10.32 -1.66
C ASN A 183 -1.94 -10.73 -2.63
N TYR A 184 -1.14 -11.72 -2.26
CA TYR A 184 -0.11 -12.29 -3.11
C TYR A 184 -0.67 -13.48 -3.91
N PRO A 185 -0.11 -13.78 -5.10
CA PRO A 185 -0.54 -14.94 -5.91
C PRO A 185 -0.47 -16.27 -5.18
N THR A 186 0.39 -16.38 -4.16
CA THR A 186 0.53 -17.57 -3.29
C THR A 186 -0.62 -17.73 -2.30
N GLY A 187 -1.58 -16.80 -2.25
CA GLY A 187 -2.65 -16.76 -1.26
C GLY A 187 -2.25 -16.12 0.08
N TYR A 188 -0.99 -15.73 0.24
CA TYR A 188 -0.54 -15.01 1.43
C TYR A 188 -1.11 -13.59 1.47
N ARG A 189 -1.47 -13.13 2.66
CA ARG A 189 -2.06 -11.80 2.89
C ARG A 189 -1.22 -11.03 3.90
N MET A 190 -0.91 -9.80 3.59
CA MET A 190 -0.06 -8.92 4.40
C MET A 190 -0.71 -7.55 4.56
N SER A 191 -0.47 -6.85 5.66
CA SER A 191 -0.90 -5.45 5.78
C SER A 191 -0.14 -4.56 4.78
N ILE A 192 -0.74 -3.41 4.45
CA ILE A 192 -0.14 -2.45 3.51
C ILE A 192 1.23 -1.99 4.02
N GLU A 193 1.35 -1.69 5.30
CA GLU A 193 2.57 -1.24 5.94
C GLU A 193 3.67 -2.31 5.86
N SER A 194 3.33 -3.56 6.23
CA SER A 194 4.27 -4.67 6.19
C SER A 194 4.75 -4.98 4.76
N ALA A 195 3.85 -4.90 3.77
CA ALA A 195 4.20 -5.09 2.37
C ALA A 195 5.14 -3.99 1.88
N THR A 196 4.86 -2.72 2.23
CA THR A 196 5.73 -1.58 1.91
C THR A 196 7.13 -1.77 2.47
N MET A 197 7.23 -2.07 3.77
CA MET A 197 8.52 -2.29 4.41
C MET A 197 9.30 -3.43 3.77
N MET A 198 8.64 -4.52 3.43
CA MET A 198 9.27 -5.67 2.76
C MET A 198 9.83 -5.27 1.39
N ILE A 199 9.02 -4.61 0.55
CA ILE A 199 9.43 -4.21 -0.81
C ILE A 199 10.64 -3.26 -0.74
N VAL A 200 10.58 -2.22 0.09
CA VAL A 200 11.65 -1.22 0.19
C VAL A 200 12.93 -1.84 0.77
N ARG A 201 12.84 -2.62 1.85
CA ARG A 201 14.01 -3.28 2.46
C ARG A 201 14.71 -4.24 1.50
N THR A 202 13.93 -5.04 0.77
CA THR A 202 14.47 -5.99 -0.20
C THR A 202 15.16 -5.25 -1.34
N GLY A 203 14.50 -4.25 -1.93
CA GLY A 203 15.08 -3.49 -3.04
C GLY A 203 16.34 -2.73 -2.65
N VAL A 204 16.30 -2.02 -1.51
CA VAL A 204 17.48 -1.28 -1.00
C VAL A 204 18.62 -2.22 -0.63
N GLY A 205 18.31 -3.37 -0.01
CA GLY A 205 19.33 -4.38 0.34
C GLY A 205 20.01 -4.96 -0.91
N GLN A 206 19.27 -5.25 -1.98
CA GLN A 206 19.80 -5.70 -3.25
C GLN A 206 20.68 -4.64 -3.91
N ALA A 207 20.18 -3.40 -4.02
CA ALA A 207 20.96 -2.32 -4.61
C ALA A 207 22.28 -2.06 -3.87
N ALA A 208 22.27 -2.11 -2.55
CA ALA A 208 23.48 -1.98 -1.75
C ALA A 208 24.48 -3.12 -2.00
N ALA A 209 23.99 -4.36 -2.15
CA ALA A 209 24.83 -5.51 -2.46
C ALA A 209 25.40 -5.47 -3.89
N ASP A 210 24.64 -4.97 -4.86
CA ASP A 210 25.06 -4.87 -6.26
C ASP A 210 26.07 -3.74 -6.52
N ILE A 211 26.15 -2.75 -5.59
CA ILE A 211 27.09 -1.62 -5.68
C ILE A 211 28.41 -1.92 -4.97
N SER A 212 28.38 -2.71 -3.88
CA SER A 212 29.55 -3.11 -3.11
C SER A 212 30.36 -4.15 -3.85
#